data_582b92d810ec277372e55846c7bff6b8
#
_entry.id   582b92d810ec277372e55846c7bff6b8
#
_cell.length_a   1.000
_cell.length_b   1.000
_cell.length_c   1.000
_cell.angle_alpha   90.00
_cell.angle_beta   90.00
_cell.angle_gamma   90.00
#
_symmetry.space_group_name_H-M   'P 1'
#
loop_
_entity.id
_entity.type
_entity.pdbx_description
1 polymer ?
#
loop_
_entity_poly.entity_id
_entity_poly.type
_entity_poly.pdbx_seq_one_letter_code
_entity_poly.pdbx_strand_id
1 'polypeptide(L)'
;MIDKKNEVLECNRVINNFDQDNSYRHLSNPTTPTDFNDFHCRISYLLDQLINTENYLNIMDLSEKMNVSRGTVNNDLRKTKELLRKYDAEILGVTNKGIKLKCNEFSKRLILIYEVFDYFKCDVDIDNKTIDLLELLAQHYKFNDQMELLFYKSTLVTIDRIKKGRNLKTSIPMYKNFEINSKTLNDFIMEIENIYKIKFNYEDIDFISFPINTRNSAHTGNIENTVNQEILLQIVKQMLVSIRERFMIEINEKTFYNKVRHHLLFLINRLIFRIPVNDIFSDQIKIRFPLAFELAKISMSVLQKQYHLMGTEIDISYLAVYFALILDDRKVYYKSKNSDGNIAVVTNNGRGTFELIRKQLQEIVGLNSNIDLLTVSELKIKDVSNYGMIFSTENIISDRHLPIIKIDGIIDQDSITQKLKELKKKNLEPIANIMKLENLKILYLDGSVSYRDNVKIITSKLIDEEYVSSDIYSIFEKKDNLSSMIYENGVAFPHLIDKKINNFSLTIGIIKPNTDKLKIILFLLIPENMDNQQEGALLKIYDEIFTIISDKELVIKLQDIEDIY
;
A
#
# COMPACT_ATOMS: atom_id res chain seq x y z
N MET A 1 10.97 -16.70 -9.38
CA MET A 1 10.15 -15.67 -10.07
C MET A 1 8.86 -16.23 -10.69
N ILE A 2 8.78 -17.51 -10.99
CA ILE A 2 7.57 -18.16 -11.55
C ILE A 2 6.53 -18.50 -10.46
N ASP A 3 6.95 -18.75 -9.23
CA ASP A 3 6.03 -19.13 -8.13
C ASP A 3 5.16 -17.99 -7.58
N LYS A 4 5.66 -16.74 -7.57
CA LYS A 4 4.85 -15.59 -7.08
C LYS A 4 3.68 -15.21 -7.98
N LYS A 5 3.76 -15.49 -9.29
CA LYS A 5 2.65 -15.22 -10.21
C LYS A 5 1.52 -16.25 -10.08
N ASN A 6 1.83 -17.46 -9.67
CA ASN A 6 0.82 -18.51 -9.46
C ASN A 6 0.06 -18.28 -8.14
N GLU A 7 0.68 -17.78 -7.09
CA GLU A 7 0.01 -17.47 -5.81
C GLU A 7 -1.03 -16.34 -5.94
N VAL A 8 -0.74 -15.32 -6.74
CA VAL A 8 -1.71 -14.22 -7.00
C VAL A 8 -2.84 -14.67 -7.93
N LEU A 9 -2.57 -15.59 -8.86
CA LEU A 9 -3.58 -16.16 -9.78
C LEU A 9 -4.51 -17.12 -9.05
N GLU A 10 -4.06 -17.86 -8.05
CA GLU A 10 -4.91 -18.75 -7.25
C GLU A 10 -5.77 -17.99 -6.24
N CYS A 11 -5.29 -16.94 -5.60
CA CYS A 11 -6.14 -16.04 -4.82
C CYS A 11 -7.26 -15.40 -5.68
N ASN A 12 -6.96 -15.02 -6.93
CA ASN A 12 -7.96 -14.50 -7.86
C ASN A 12 -8.92 -15.58 -8.38
N ARG A 13 -8.53 -16.86 -8.40
CA ARG A 13 -9.44 -17.96 -8.79
C ARG A 13 -10.50 -18.24 -7.73
N VAL A 14 -10.17 -18.12 -6.47
CA VAL A 14 -11.16 -18.26 -5.36
C VAL A 14 -12.15 -17.10 -5.39
N ILE A 15 -11.72 -15.90 -5.79
CA ILE A 15 -12.59 -14.71 -5.92
C ILE A 15 -13.47 -14.78 -7.18
N ASN A 16 -13.03 -15.41 -8.27
CA ASN A 16 -13.75 -15.45 -9.55
C ASN A 16 -14.73 -16.64 -9.71
N ASN A 17 -14.77 -17.59 -8.78
CA ASN A 17 -15.73 -18.70 -8.79
C ASN A 17 -17.04 -18.40 -8.05
N PHE A 18 -17.30 -17.14 -7.70
CA PHE A 18 -18.62 -16.71 -7.24
C PHE A 18 -19.54 -16.49 -8.44
N ASP A 19 -20.12 -17.58 -8.92
CA ASP A 19 -21.24 -17.53 -9.85
C ASP A 19 -22.48 -16.87 -9.21
N GLN A 20 -23.28 -16.21 -10.05
CA GLN A 20 -24.32 -15.23 -9.78
C GLN A 20 -25.54 -15.67 -8.94
N ASP A 21 -25.44 -16.72 -8.12
CA ASP A 21 -26.47 -17.10 -7.15
C ASP A 21 -25.99 -16.80 -5.73
N ASN A 22 -25.97 -15.51 -5.40
CA ASN A 22 -25.57 -14.94 -4.13
C ASN A 22 -26.61 -15.23 -3.04
N SER A 23 -26.56 -16.40 -2.40
CA SER A 23 -27.13 -16.55 -1.07
C SER A 23 -26.11 -17.23 -0.15
N TYR A 24 -25.90 -16.69 1.05
CA TYR A 24 -25.15 -17.33 2.14
C TYR A 24 -25.57 -18.79 2.42
N ARG A 25 -26.70 -19.20 1.87
CA ARG A 25 -27.22 -20.58 1.90
C ARG A 25 -26.26 -21.57 1.25
N HIS A 26 -25.43 -21.15 0.29
CA HIS A 26 -24.37 -22.00 -0.30
C HIS A 26 -23.13 -22.11 0.60
N LEU A 27 -22.87 -21.11 1.45
CA LEU A 27 -21.80 -21.18 2.45
C LEU A 27 -22.13 -22.11 3.61
N SER A 28 -23.41 -22.50 3.78
CA SER A 28 -23.86 -23.40 4.85
C SER A 28 -23.46 -24.86 4.66
N ASN A 29 -23.07 -25.30 3.47
CA ASN A 29 -22.68 -26.69 3.19
C ASN A 29 -21.34 -26.79 2.43
N PRO A 30 -20.18 -26.98 3.09
CA PRO A 30 -18.99 -27.40 2.38
C PRO A 30 -19.13 -28.89 2.06
N THR A 31 -19.38 -29.17 0.80
CA THR A 31 -19.44 -30.56 0.27
C THR A 31 -18.08 -31.07 -0.19
N THR A 32 -16.99 -30.33 -0.02
CA THR A 32 -15.65 -30.83 -0.33
C THR A 32 -15.10 -31.59 0.86
N PRO A 33 -14.75 -32.88 0.70
CA PRO A 33 -14.02 -33.61 1.71
C PRO A 33 -12.73 -32.87 2.02
N THR A 34 -12.32 -32.86 3.28
CA THR A 34 -11.04 -32.32 3.72
C THR A 34 -9.91 -32.99 2.92
N ASP A 35 -9.35 -32.29 1.94
CA ASP A 35 -8.27 -32.82 1.10
C ASP A 35 -6.92 -32.34 1.62
N PHE A 36 -6.29 -33.19 2.44
CA PHE A 36 -4.95 -32.91 2.96
C PHE A 36 -3.83 -33.07 1.90
N ASN A 37 -4.14 -33.39 0.65
CA ASN A 37 -3.19 -33.23 -0.45
C ASN A 37 -2.99 -31.73 -0.78
N ASP A 38 -4.03 -30.91 -0.57
CA ASP A 38 -3.92 -29.46 -0.70
C ASP A 38 -3.11 -28.86 0.45
N PHE A 39 -2.10 -28.09 0.08
CA PHE A 39 -1.22 -27.39 0.99
C PHE A 39 -1.96 -26.36 1.87
N HIS A 40 -2.89 -25.60 1.28
CA HIS A 40 -3.66 -24.57 2.00
C HIS A 40 -4.60 -25.21 3.01
N CYS A 41 -5.23 -26.32 2.66
CA CYS A 41 -6.05 -27.11 3.59
C CYS A 41 -5.22 -27.57 4.80
N ARG A 42 -3.99 -28.05 4.60
CA ARG A 42 -3.12 -28.48 5.71
C ARG A 42 -2.70 -27.32 6.60
N ILE A 43 -2.32 -26.16 6.03
CA ILE A 43 -1.99 -24.98 6.83
C ILE A 43 -3.19 -24.52 7.65
N SER A 44 -4.36 -24.43 7.04
CA SER A 44 -5.59 -24.04 7.73
C SER A 44 -5.91 -25.00 8.87
N TYR A 45 -5.75 -26.32 8.66
CA TYR A 45 -5.91 -27.31 9.71
C TYR A 45 -4.91 -27.12 10.87
N LEU A 46 -3.63 -26.92 10.54
CA LEU A 46 -2.59 -26.65 11.54
C LEU A 46 -2.91 -25.42 12.38
N LEU A 47 -3.35 -24.33 11.73
CA LEU A 47 -3.73 -23.09 12.40
C LEU A 47 -4.97 -23.27 13.28
N ASP A 48 -6.00 -23.97 12.79
CA ASP A 48 -7.19 -24.29 13.57
C ASP A 48 -6.84 -25.05 14.85
N GLN A 49 -6.05 -26.13 14.73
CA GLN A 49 -5.61 -26.92 15.88
C GLN A 49 -4.77 -26.10 16.87
N LEU A 50 -3.87 -25.25 16.39
CA LEU A 50 -3.02 -24.40 17.21
C LEU A 50 -3.79 -23.28 17.93
N ILE A 51 -4.84 -22.72 17.31
CA ILE A 51 -5.67 -21.67 17.90
C ILE A 51 -6.62 -22.22 18.97
N ASN A 52 -7.17 -23.42 18.73
CA ASN A 52 -8.16 -24.02 19.60
C ASN A 52 -7.56 -24.79 20.79
N THR A 53 -6.25 -24.98 20.85
CA THR A 53 -5.57 -25.62 21.99
C THR A 53 -4.71 -24.65 22.80
N GLU A 54 -4.66 -24.87 24.11
CA GLU A 54 -3.69 -24.20 24.99
C GLU A 54 -2.45 -25.05 25.26
N ASN A 55 -2.51 -26.32 24.93
CA ASN A 55 -1.44 -27.28 25.13
C ASN A 55 -0.47 -27.30 23.94
N TYR A 56 0.68 -27.91 24.14
CA TYR A 56 1.58 -28.20 23.03
C TYR A 56 1.02 -29.32 22.16
N LEU A 57 1.04 -29.15 20.85
CA LEU A 57 0.66 -30.15 19.86
C LEU A 57 1.89 -30.95 19.42
N ASN A 58 1.75 -32.27 19.36
CA ASN A 58 2.79 -33.14 18.86
C ASN A 58 2.75 -33.18 17.31
N ILE A 59 3.93 -33.04 16.68
CA ILE A 59 4.04 -33.08 15.22
C ILE A 59 3.70 -34.47 14.66
N MET A 60 3.95 -35.54 15.40
CA MET A 60 3.56 -36.90 15.01
C MET A 60 2.04 -37.01 14.91
N ASP A 61 1.32 -36.59 15.96
CA ASP A 61 -0.15 -36.65 16.01
C ASP A 61 -0.77 -35.84 14.85
N LEU A 62 -0.18 -34.67 14.52
CA LEU A 62 -0.60 -33.87 13.39
C LEU A 62 -0.35 -34.57 12.05
N SER A 63 0.80 -35.23 11.89
CA SER A 63 1.12 -35.98 10.67
C SER A 63 0.19 -37.17 10.46
N GLU A 64 -0.17 -37.89 11.54
CA GLU A 64 -1.11 -39.01 11.49
C GLU A 64 -2.53 -38.51 11.14
N LYS A 65 -3.01 -37.45 11.77
CA LYS A 65 -4.35 -36.87 11.52
C LYS A 65 -4.52 -36.38 10.09
N MET A 66 -3.47 -35.81 9.49
CA MET A 66 -3.48 -35.34 8.11
C MET A 66 -3.08 -36.42 7.11
N ASN A 67 -2.68 -37.61 7.57
CA ASN A 67 -2.17 -38.71 6.75
C ASN A 67 -1.02 -38.29 5.80
N VAL A 68 -0.08 -37.49 6.33
CA VAL A 68 1.10 -37.00 5.61
C VAL A 68 2.40 -37.32 6.36
N SER A 69 3.54 -37.21 5.70
CA SER A 69 4.82 -37.44 6.35
C SER A 69 5.14 -36.35 7.38
N ARG A 70 5.89 -36.69 8.44
CA ARG A 70 6.45 -35.71 9.37
C ARG A 70 7.28 -34.63 8.68
N GLY A 71 8.00 -34.99 7.60
CA GLY A 71 8.75 -34.05 6.78
C GLY A 71 7.84 -33.01 6.12
N THR A 72 6.67 -33.43 5.62
CA THR A 72 5.66 -32.55 5.05
C THR A 72 5.16 -31.54 6.10
N VAL A 73 4.79 -32.01 7.30
CA VAL A 73 4.33 -31.14 8.40
C VAL A 73 5.41 -30.11 8.78
N ASN A 74 6.68 -30.53 8.87
CA ASN A 74 7.77 -29.58 9.18
C ASN A 74 7.94 -28.51 8.09
N ASN A 75 7.79 -28.87 6.82
CA ASN A 75 7.84 -27.92 5.71
C ASN A 75 6.66 -26.94 5.76
N ASP A 76 5.45 -27.46 6.01
CA ASP A 76 4.24 -26.64 6.18
C ASP A 76 4.38 -25.69 7.38
N LEU A 77 4.92 -26.14 8.51
CA LEU A 77 5.20 -25.31 9.69
C LEU A 77 6.17 -24.17 9.39
N ARG A 78 7.18 -24.38 8.53
CA ARG A 78 8.10 -23.32 8.12
C ARG A 78 7.36 -22.20 7.39
N LYS A 79 6.52 -22.59 6.41
CA LYS A 79 5.69 -21.63 5.66
C LYS A 79 4.65 -20.95 6.55
N THR A 80 4.02 -21.69 7.47
CA THR A 80 3.07 -21.15 8.44
C THR A 80 3.73 -20.12 9.35
N LYS A 81 4.98 -20.31 9.78
CA LYS A 81 5.73 -19.31 10.57
C LYS A 81 5.95 -18.01 9.80
N GLU A 82 6.23 -18.08 8.51
CA GLU A 82 6.36 -16.88 7.65
C GLU A 82 5.02 -16.15 7.51
N LEU A 83 3.93 -16.89 7.25
CA LEU A 83 2.57 -16.38 7.18
C LEU A 83 2.15 -15.64 8.47
N LEU A 84 2.45 -16.22 9.62
CA LEU A 84 2.03 -15.71 10.92
C LEU A 84 2.66 -14.37 11.31
N ARG A 85 3.79 -14.01 10.71
CA ARG A 85 4.46 -12.71 10.99
C ARG A 85 3.54 -11.52 10.73
N LYS A 86 2.70 -11.60 9.69
CA LYS A 86 1.74 -10.53 9.39
C LYS A 86 0.65 -10.33 10.45
N TYR A 87 0.46 -11.33 11.36
CA TYR A 87 -0.51 -11.30 12.46
C TYR A 87 0.12 -11.07 13.82
N ASP A 88 1.41 -10.72 13.89
CA ASP A 88 2.17 -10.63 15.14
C ASP A 88 2.05 -11.91 15.98
N ALA A 89 2.10 -13.06 15.29
CA ALA A 89 1.94 -14.38 15.87
C ALA A 89 3.17 -15.26 15.60
N GLU A 90 3.49 -16.15 16.56
CA GLU A 90 4.68 -16.98 16.54
C GLU A 90 4.37 -18.42 16.94
N ILE A 91 4.91 -19.42 16.23
CA ILE A 91 4.89 -20.82 16.66
C ILE A 91 6.14 -21.11 17.49
N LEU A 92 5.93 -21.35 18.77
CA LEU A 92 6.98 -21.80 19.69
C LEU A 92 7.13 -23.31 19.59
N GLY A 93 8.35 -23.80 19.42
CA GLY A 93 8.69 -25.21 19.48
C GLY A 93 9.50 -25.53 20.75
N VAL A 94 9.11 -26.54 21.48
CA VAL A 94 9.83 -27.02 22.66
C VAL A 94 10.17 -28.50 22.47
N THR A 95 11.45 -28.83 22.60
CA THR A 95 11.95 -30.20 22.45
C THR A 95 11.17 -31.15 23.38
N ASN A 96 10.70 -32.28 22.84
CA ASN A 96 9.91 -33.30 23.52
C ASN A 96 8.53 -32.85 24.05
N LYS A 97 8.10 -31.60 23.80
CA LYS A 97 6.75 -31.12 24.15
C LYS A 97 5.88 -30.87 22.94
N GLY A 98 6.50 -30.46 21.81
CA GLY A 98 5.79 -30.12 20.58
C GLY A 98 5.76 -28.62 20.28
N ILE A 99 4.70 -28.17 19.62
CA ILE A 99 4.53 -26.80 19.14
C ILE A 99 3.29 -26.13 19.76
N LYS A 100 3.35 -24.81 19.92
CA LYS A 100 2.25 -23.98 20.45
C LYS A 100 2.23 -22.62 19.77
N LEU A 101 1.05 -22.09 19.51
CA LEU A 101 0.87 -20.73 19.01
C LEU A 101 0.96 -19.70 20.14
N LYS A 102 1.76 -18.67 19.95
CA LYS A 102 1.86 -17.50 20.82
C LYS A 102 1.36 -16.27 20.07
N CYS A 103 0.20 -15.77 20.44
CA CYS A 103 -0.40 -14.51 19.98
C CYS A 103 -1.56 -14.12 20.91
N ASN A 104 -2.04 -12.87 20.76
CA ASN A 104 -3.23 -12.39 21.44
C ASN A 104 -4.51 -12.88 20.76
N GLU A 105 -5.67 -12.67 21.42
CA GLU A 105 -6.96 -13.13 20.90
C GLU A 105 -7.39 -12.38 19.63
N PHE A 106 -7.04 -11.09 19.50
CA PHE A 106 -7.30 -10.31 18.28
C PHE A 106 -6.61 -10.93 17.06
N SER A 107 -5.32 -11.24 17.17
CA SER A 107 -4.57 -11.94 16.12
C SER A 107 -5.15 -13.32 15.80
N LYS A 108 -5.59 -14.08 16.80
CA LYS A 108 -6.25 -15.38 16.58
C LYS A 108 -7.51 -15.25 15.73
N ARG A 109 -8.35 -14.24 16.00
CA ARG A 109 -9.56 -14.00 15.21
C ARG A 109 -9.26 -13.61 13.79
N LEU A 110 -8.23 -12.76 13.54
CA LEU A 110 -7.81 -12.42 12.18
C LEU A 110 -7.30 -13.64 11.42
N ILE A 111 -6.49 -14.50 12.07
CA ILE A 111 -6.01 -15.76 11.47
C ILE A 111 -7.20 -16.67 11.13
N LEU A 112 -8.18 -16.79 12.03
CA LEU A 112 -9.38 -17.58 11.77
C LEU A 112 -10.14 -17.05 10.54
N ILE A 113 -10.32 -15.74 10.42
CA ILE A 113 -11.06 -15.12 9.29
C ILE A 113 -10.35 -15.36 7.96
N TYR A 114 -9.03 -15.14 7.90
CA TYR A 114 -8.31 -15.07 6.63
C TYR A 114 -7.62 -16.36 6.22
N GLU A 115 -7.28 -17.24 7.17
CA GLU A 115 -6.46 -18.41 6.88
C GLU A 115 -7.16 -19.74 7.17
N VAL A 116 -8.25 -19.70 7.96
CA VAL A 116 -8.91 -20.93 8.40
C VAL A 116 -10.33 -21.07 7.87
N PHE A 117 -11.11 -20.00 7.89
CA PHE A 117 -12.57 -20.03 7.68
C PHE A 117 -13.01 -20.68 6.36
N ASP A 118 -12.26 -20.51 5.30
CA ASP A 118 -12.62 -21.04 3.97
C ASP A 118 -12.42 -22.56 3.86
N TYR A 119 -11.64 -23.15 4.77
CA TYR A 119 -11.37 -24.59 4.82
C TYR A 119 -12.05 -25.27 6.01
N PHE A 120 -12.08 -24.62 7.16
CA PHE A 120 -12.65 -25.15 8.39
C PHE A 120 -13.59 -24.14 9.00
N LYS A 121 -14.87 -24.50 9.03
CA LYS A 121 -15.90 -23.65 9.62
C LYS A 121 -15.78 -23.58 11.15
N CYS A 122 -16.23 -22.47 11.69
CA CYS A 122 -16.48 -22.34 13.11
C CYS A 122 -17.56 -23.35 13.56
N ASP A 123 -17.43 -23.86 14.80
CA ASP A 123 -18.42 -24.77 15.44
C ASP A 123 -19.66 -23.98 15.86
N VAL A 124 -20.30 -23.27 14.94
CA VAL A 124 -21.49 -22.48 15.15
C VAL A 124 -22.56 -22.97 14.20
N ASP A 125 -23.65 -23.56 14.77
CA ASP A 125 -24.86 -23.81 14.00
C ASP A 125 -25.48 -22.47 13.60
N ILE A 126 -25.54 -22.21 12.30
CA ILE A 126 -26.07 -20.97 11.78
C ILE A 126 -27.56 -21.10 11.60
N ASP A 127 -28.31 -20.33 12.38
CA ASP A 127 -29.74 -20.18 12.24
C ASP A 127 -30.08 -19.30 11.03
N ASN A 128 -31.17 -19.66 10.31
CA ASN A 128 -31.70 -18.87 9.20
C ASN A 128 -31.96 -17.41 9.61
N LYS A 129 -32.45 -17.17 10.82
CA LYS A 129 -32.64 -15.81 11.35
C LYS A 129 -31.34 -15.03 11.44
N THR A 130 -30.22 -15.68 11.73
CA THR A 130 -28.90 -15.04 11.72
C THR A 130 -28.49 -14.60 10.31
N ILE A 131 -28.76 -15.44 9.32
CA ILE A 131 -28.49 -15.11 7.91
C ILE A 131 -29.32 -13.88 7.49
N ASP A 132 -30.62 -13.91 7.77
CA ASP A 132 -31.53 -12.78 7.44
C ASP A 132 -31.08 -11.47 8.10
N LEU A 133 -30.62 -11.52 9.37
CA LEU A 133 -30.09 -10.35 10.08
C LEU A 133 -28.81 -9.81 9.47
N LEU A 134 -27.90 -10.69 9.04
CA LEU A 134 -26.66 -10.31 8.36
C LEU A 134 -26.94 -9.66 6.99
N GLU A 135 -27.86 -10.23 6.21
CA GLU A 135 -28.29 -9.68 4.92
C GLU A 135 -28.94 -8.29 5.09
N LEU A 136 -29.82 -8.13 6.07
CA LEU A 136 -30.46 -6.85 6.37
C LEU A 136 -29.43 -5.77 6.72
N LEU A 137 -28.43 -6.13 7.54
CA LEU A 137 -27.38 -5.18 7.92
C LEU A 137 -26.47 -4.86 6.73
N ALA A 138 -26.11 -5.84 5.91
CA ALA A 138 -25.31 -5.65 4.71
C ALA A 138 -26.01 -4.71 3.71
N GLN A 139 -27.31 -4.87 3.51
CA GLN A 139 -28.13 -3.98 2.68
C GLN A 139 -28.20 -2.55 3.27
N HIS A 140 -28.43 -2.43 4.60
CA HIS A 140 -28.48 -1.12 5.27
C HIS A 140 -27.18 -0.35 5.08
N TYR A 141 -26.03 -1.03 5.24
CA TYR A 141 -24.71 -0.41 5.09
C TYR A 141 -24.18 -0.44 3.65
N LYS A 142 -24.94 -0.95 2.70
CA LYS A 142 -24.60 -1.04 1.27
C LYS A 142 -23.24 -1.70 1.05
N PHE A 143 -23.02 -2.84 1.68
CA PHE A 143 -21.81 -3.61 1.51
C PHE A 143 -21.63 -4.07 0.07
N ASN A 144 -20.40 -4.18 -0.37
CA ASN A 144 -20.05 -5.02 -1.51
C ASN A 144 -19.85 -6.47 -1.04
N ASP A 145 -19.75 -7.39 -1.98
CA ASP A 145 -19.66 -8.83 -1.69
C ASP A 145 -18.48 -9.16 -0.75
N GLN A 146 -17.35 -8.48 -0.92
CA GLN A 146 -16.17 -8.69 -0.07
C GLN A 146 -16.41 -8.23 1.38
N MET A 147 -17.03 -7.07 1.57
CA MET A 147 -17.35 -6.56 2.91
C MET A 147 -18.46 -7.37 3.58
N GLU A 148 -19.42 -7.82 2.80
CA GLU A 148 -20.49 -8.69 3.26
C GLU A 148 -19.94 -10.02 3.76
N LEU A 149 -19.08 -10.68 2.98
CA LEU A 149 -18.39 -11.90 3.39
C LEU A 149 -17.52 -11.69 4.62
N LEU A 150 -16.81 -10.56 4.70
CA LEU A 150 -15.96 -10.23 5.83
C LEU A 150 -16.79 -10.01 7.12
N PHE A 151 -17.94 -9.33 6.99
CA PHE A 151 -18.87 -9.13 8.10
C PHE A 151 -19.47 -10.45 8.59
N TYR A 152 -19.84 -11.33 7.67
CA TYR A 152 -20.29 -12.69 7.97
C TYR A 152 -19.21 -13.47 8.74
N LYS A 153 -17.99 -13.53 8.23
CA LYS A 153 -16.86 -14.22 8.87
C LYS A 153 -16.54 -13.63 10.25
N SER A 154 -16.49 -12.31 10.39
CA SER A 154 -16.18 -11.65 11.66
C SER A 154 -17.23 -11.94 12.73
N THR A 155 -18.50 -11.97 12.35
CA THR A 155 -19.60 -12.28 13.26
C THR A 155 -19.52 -13.73 13.73
N LEU A 156 -19.38 -14.69 12.83
CA LEU A 156 -19.34 -16.12 13.21
C LEU A 156 -18.10 -16.48 14.03
N VAL A 157 -16.93 -15.99 13.62
CA VAL A 157 -15.70 -16.18 14.40
C VAL A 157 -15.87 -15.60 15.80
N THR A 158 -16.48 -14.42 15.95
CA THR A 158 -16.68 -13.82 17.26
C THR A 158 -17.65 -14.66 18.14
N ILE A 159 -18.75 -15.13 17.58
CA ILE A 159 -19.70 -16.00 18.28
C ILE A 159 -19.00 -17.28 18.77
N ASP A 160 -18.24 -17.95 17.87
CA ASP A 160 -17.49 -19.17 18.22
C ASP A 160 -16.49 -18.92 19.36
N ARG A 161 -15.73 -17.81 19.25
CA ARG A 161 -14.72 -17.47 20.27
C ARG A 161 -15.36 -17.17 21.62
N ILE A 162 -16.49 -16.47 21.67
CA ILE A 162 -17.22 -16.18 22.90
C ILE A 162 -17.82 -17.46 23.52
N LYS A 163 -18.42 -18.36 22.72
CA LYS A 163 -18.90 -19.65 23.18
C LYS A 163 -17.78 -20.49 23.83
N LYS A 164 -16.55 -20.36 23.35
CA LYS A 164 -15.35 -20.98 23.92
C LYS A 164 -14.75 -20.19 25.10
N GLY A 165 -15.41 -19.14 25.60
CA GLY A 165 -14.93 -18.29 26.69
C GLY A 165 -13.73 -17.40 26.33
N ARG A 166 -13.59 -17.03 25.07
CA ARG A 166 -12.45 -16.29 24.50
C ARG A 166 -12.85 -14.88 24.04
N ASN A 167 -13.44 -14.08 24.94
CA ASN A 167 -13.71 -12.67 24.67
C ASN A 167 -12.41 -11.87 24.46
N LEU A 168 -12.47 -10.82 23.66
CA LEU A 168 -11.40 -9.82 23.61
C LEU A 168 -11.33 -9.09 24.95
N LYS A 169 -10.13 -8.95 25.52
CA LYS A 169 -9.92 -8.36 26.85
C LYS A 169 -9.32 -6.97 26.80
N THR A 170 -8.86 -6.55 25.64
CA THR A 170 -8.16 -5.26 25.42
C THR A 170 -8.72 -4.58 24.20
N SER A 171 -8.84 -3.27 24.27
CA SER A 171 -9.24 -2.45 23.12
C SER A 171 -8.27 -2.65 21.95
N ILE A 172 -8.81 -2.56 20.73
CA ILE A 172 -8.02 -2.67 19.50
C ILE A 172 -7.24 -1.38 19.34
N PRO A 173 -5.89 -1.40 19.37
CA PRO A 173 -5.08 -0.19 19.33
C PRO A 173 -5.37 0.65 18.09
N MET A 174 -5.48 1.96 18.26
CA MET A 174 -5.73 2.95 17.21
C MET A 174 -7.07 2.81 16.46
N TYR A 175 -7.82 1.74 16.68
CA TYR A 175 -9.14 1.56 16.09
C TYR A 175 -10.21 2.34 16.85
N LYS A 176 -11.16 2.90 16.12
CA LYS A 176 -12.36 3.49 16.68
C LYS A 176 -13.58 3.08 15.89
N ASN A 177 -14.58 2.59 16.62
CA ASN A 177 -15.86 2.22 16.07
C ASN A 177 -16.76 3.47 15.95
N PHE A 178 -17.10 3.86 14.73
CA PHE A 178 -17.96 5.02 14.46
C PHE A 178 -19.45 4.70 14.62
N GLU A 179 -19.78 3.42 14.56
CA GLU A 179 -21.14 2.91 14.60
C GLU A 179 -21.57 2.40 15.98
N ILE A 180 -20.74 2.58 17.02
CA ILE A 180 -21.01 2.04 18.38
C ILE A 180 -22.36 2.51 18.95
N ASN A 181 -22.83 3.68 18.55
CA ASN A 181 -24.12 4.26 18.95
C ASN A 181 -25.22 4.06 17.89
N SER A 182 -24.95 3.31 16.83
CA SER A 182 -25.96 3.03 15.80
C SER A 182 -27.04 2.13 16.36
N LYS A 183 -28.30 2.57 16.25
CA LYS A 183 -29.44 1.77 16.64
C LYS A 183 -29.48 0.43 15.87
N THR A 184 -29.23 0.49 14.57
CA THR A 184 -29.25 -0.68 13.70
C THR A 184 -28.21 -1.72 14.12
N LEU A 185 -26.98 -1.31 14.44
CA LEU A 185 -25.95 -2.22 14.93
C LEU A 185 -26.33 -2.78 16.30
N ASN A 186 -26.83 -1.95 17.21
CA ASN A 186 -27.21 -2.38 18.55
C ASN A 186 -28.38 -3.37 18.52
N ASP A 187 -29.40 -3.14 17.68
CA ASP A 187 -30.53 -4.06 17.50
C ASP A 187 -30.02 -5.41 16.96
N PHE A 188 -29.11 -5.40 15.98
CA PHE A 188 -28.46 -6.61 15.47
C PHE A 188 -27.70 -7.36 16.58
N ILE A 189 -26.87 -6.67 17.36
CA ILE A 189 -26.10 -7.27 18.45
C ILE A 189 -27.04 -7.94 19.48
N MET A 190 -28.11 -7.25 19.90
CA MET A 190 -29.08 -7.79 20.83
C MET A 190 -29.78 -9.07 20.32
N GLU A 191 -30.15 -9.10 19.04
CA GLU A 191 -30.77 -10.29 18.43
C GLU A 191 -29.80 -11.46 18.38
N ILE A 192 -28.51 -11.22 17.99
CA ILE A 192 -27.48 -12.27 18.00
C ILE A 192 -27.22 -12.78 19.41
N GLU A 193 -27.16 -11.91 20.43
CA GLU A 193 -27.03 -12.32 21.83
C GLU A 193 -28.17 -13.24 22.27
N ASN A 194 -29.41 -12.92 21.85
CA ASN A 194 -30.59 -13.70 22.18
C ASN A 194 -30.60 -15.08 21.50
N ILE A 195 -30.23 -15.15 20.20
CA ILE A 195 -30.18 -16.39 19.43
C ILE A 195 -29.15 -17.35 20.01
N TYR A 196 -27.92 -16.87 20.24
CA TYR A 196 -26.81 -17.72 20.65
C TYR A 196 -26.60 -17.81 22.17
N LYS A 197 -27.40 -17.09 22.98
CA LYS A 197 -27.32 -17.00 24.44
C LYS A 197 -25.92 -16.62 24.93
N ILE A 198 -25.32 -15.62 24.29
CA ILE A 198 -24.01 -15.08 24.62
C ILE A 198 -24.13 -13.60 25.02
N LYS A 199 -23.02 -13.02 25.50
CA LYS A 199 -22.90 -11.58 25.74
C LYS A 199 -21.63 -11.06 25.11
N PHE A 200 -21.75 -9.98 24.30
CA PHE A 200 -20.64 -9.24 23.75
C PHE A 200 -20.17 -8.18 24.74
N ASN A 201 -18.86 -8.02 24.87
CA ASN A 201 -18.28 -6.81 25.44
C ASN A 201 -18.03 -5.75 24.33
N TYR A 202 -17.56 -4.57 24.70
CA TYR A 202 -17.31 -3.50 23.75
C TYR A 202 -16.26 -3.86 22.71
N GLU A 203 -15.22 -4.56 23.10
CA GLU A 203 -14.13 -4.98 22.22
C GLU A 203 -14.58 -6.04 21.20
N ASP A 204 -15.50 -6.92 21.59
CA ASP A 204 -16.10 -7.90 20.69
C ASP A 204 -17.02 -7.20 19.66
N ILE A 205 -17.79 -6.19 20.08
CA ILE A 205 -18.61 -5.36 19.18
C ILE A 205 -17.72 -4.59 18.21
N ASP A 206 -16.62 -4.01 18.69
CA ASP A 206 -15.63 -3.34 17.86
C ASP A 206 -15.07 -4.28 16.79
N PHE A 207 -14.80 -5.54 17.16
CA PHE A 207 -14.32 -6.53 16.21
C PHE A 207 -15.38 -6.95 15.20
N ILE A 208 -16.64 -7.14 15.59
CA ILE A 208 -17.72 -7.46 14.65
C ILE A 208 -17.94 -6.31 13.65
N SER A 209 -17.90 -5.07 14.13
CA SER A 209 -18.26 -3.89 13.35
C SER A 209 -17.12 -3.36 12.45
N PHE A 210 -15.90 -3.92 12.49
CA PHE A 210 -14.82 -3.37 11.69
C PHE A 210 -15.12 -3.37 10.17
N PRO A 211 -15.82 -4.32 9.57
CA PRO A 211 -16.19 -4.25 8.16
C PRO A 211 -17.08 -3.03 7.86
N ILE A 212 -17.94 -2.65 8.80
CA ILE A 212 -18.77 -1.45 8.69
C ILE A 212 -17.88 -0.19 8.67
N ASN A 213 -16.90 -0.11 9.55
CA ASN A 213 -16.03 1.05 9.72
C ASN A 213 -14.88 1.11 8.70
N THR A 214 -14.67 0.08 7.93
CA THR A 214 -13.68 0.04 6.84
C THR A 214 -14.30 0.16 5.46
N ARG A 215 -15.67 0.16 5.39
CA ARG A 215 -16.36 0.43 4.15
C ARG A 215 -16.16 1.89 3.74
N ASN A 216 -15.96 2.09 2.46
CA ASN A 216 -16.01 3.40 1.85
C ASN A 216 -17.48 3.80 1.62
N SER A 217 -18.10 4.51 2.52
CA SER A 217 -19.40 5.08 2.25
C SER A 217 -19.35 6.60 2.23
N ALA A 218 -19.86 7.17 1.15
CA ALA A 218 -20.17 8.59 1.03
C ALA A 218 -21.18 9.07 2.10
N HIS A 219 -21.69 8.17 2.94
CA HIS A 219 -22.71 8.43 3.95
C HIS A 219 -22.16 8.54 5.38
N THR A 220 -20.86 8.47 5.59
CA THR A 220 -20.27 8.81 6.89
C THR A 220 -20.29 10.34 7.08
N GLY A 221 -21.48 10.93 7.03
CA GLY A 221 -21.70 12.30 7.47
C GLY A 221 -21.36 12.37 8.95
N ASN A 222 -20.39 13.20 9.37
CA ASN A 222 -19.88 13.41 10.73
C ASN A 222 -18.73 12.51 11.20
N ILE A 223 -17.90 11.95 10.31
CA ILE A 223 -16.58 11.41 10.71
C ILE A 223 -15.76 12.49 11.44
N GLU A 224 -16.01 13.76 11.18
CA GLU A 224 -15.28 14.89 11.78
C GLU A 224 -15.30 14.91 13.31
N ASN A 225 -16.36 14.38 13.95
CA ASN A 225 -16.51 14.41 15.40
C ASN A 225 -16.12 13.10 16.10
N THR A 226 -15.79 12.04 15.38
CA THR A 226 -15.64 10.71 15.96
C THR A 226 -14.21 10.20 15.97
N VAL A 227 -13.33 10.74 15.13
CA VAL A 227 -11.91 10.33 15.08
C VAL A 227 -11.15 11.09 16.15
N ASN A 228 -10.16 10.43 16.73
CA ASN A 228 -9.10 11.11 17.46
C ASN A 228 -8.26 11.92 16.46
N GLN A 229 -8.79 13.11 16.09
CA GLN A 229 -8.16 14.03 15.14
C GLN A 229 -6.73 14.36 15.55
N GLU A 230 -6.44 14.35 16.85
CA GLU A 230 -5.12 14.60 17.39
C GLU A 230 -4.11 13.52 16.97
N ILE A 231 -4.50 12.24 17.01
CA ILE A 231 -3.61 11.13 16.57
C ILE A 231 -3.36 11.22 15.06
N LEU A 232 -4.40 11.44 14.25
CA LEU A 232 -4.22 11.58 12.79
C LEU A 232 -3.35 12.79 12.45
N LEU A 233 -3.56 13.91 13.12
CA LEU A 233 -2.75 15.09 12.92
C LEU A 233 -1.30 14.86 13.34
N GLN A 234 -1.07 14.16 14.45
CA GLN A 234 0.26 13.76 14.88
C GLN A 234 0.96 12.86 13.86
N ILE A 235 0.25 11.86 13.32
CA ILE A 235 0.77 10.99 12.26
C ILE A 235 1.17 11.81 11.04
N VAL A 236 0.30 12.71 10.59
CA VAL A 236 0.58 13.59 9.44
C VAL A 236 1.81 14.46 9.71
N LYS A 237 1.92 15.09 10.89
CA LYS A 237 3.11 15.87 11.27
C LYS A 237 4.38 15.05 11.18
N GLN A 238 4.37 13.83 11.69
CA GLN A 238 5.53 12.93 11.66
C GLN A 238 5.90 12.53 10.22
N MET A 239 4.90 12.25 9.37
CA MET A 239 5.11 12.00 7.95
C MET A 239 5.79 13.20 7.27
N LEU A 240 5.27 14.42 7.49
CA LEU A 240 5.81 15.63 6.88
C LEU A 240 7.20 15.99 7.40
N VAL A 241 7.47 15.79 8.69
CA VAL A 241 8.82 15.94 9.26
C VAL A 241 9.79 14.98 8.59
N SER A 242 9.45 13.69 8.47
CA SER A 242 10.31 12.68 7.82
C SER A 242 10.55 12.99 6.34
N ILE A 243 9.55 13.51 5.63
CA ILE A 243 9.68 13.95 4.24
C ILE A 243 10.64 15.16 4.14
N ARG A 244 10.45 16.16 4.99
CA ARG A 244 11.32 17.35 5.01
C ARG A 244 12.77 16.97 5.33
N GLU A 245 12.99 16.14 6.33
CA GLU A 245 14.34 15.68 6.69
C GLU A 245 15.01 14.88 5.57
N ARG A 246 14.23 14.08 4.83
CA ARG A 246 14.76 13.25 3.75
C ARG A 246 14.98 14.03 2.47
N PHE A 247 13.98 14.77 2.01
CA PHE A 247 13.95 15.40 0.68
C PHE A 247 13.96 16.92 0.70
N MET A 248 13.94 17.55 1.88
CA MET A 248 13.87 19.02 2.00
C MET A 248 12.65 19.63 1.30
N ILE A 249 11.59 18.84 1.17
CA ILE A 249 10.31 19.27 0.60
C ILE A 249 9.41 19.72 1.75
N GLU A 250 8.96 20.97 1.70
CA GLU A 250 7.98 21.47 2.64
C GLU A 250 6.57 21.31 2.08
N ILE A 251 5.70 20.65 2.82
CA ILE A 251 4.29 20.47 2.48
C ILE A 251 3.46 21.18 3.55
N ASN A 252 2.51 22.00 3.15
CA ASN A 252 1.63 22.66 4.08
C ASN A 252 0.78 21.64 4.85
N GLU A 253 0.99 21.56 6.16
CA GLU A 253 0.35 20.57 7.06
C GLU A 253 -1.18 20.62 6.96
N LYS A 254 -1.78 21.79 7.04
CA LYS A 254 -3.23 21.95 7.02
C LYS A 254 -3.84 21.48 5.69
N THR A 255 -3.21 21.84 4.59
CA THR A 255 -3.67 21.45 3.25
C THR A 255 -3.54 19.93 3.07
N PHE A 256 -2.41 19.35 3.47
CA PHE A 256 -2.19 17.90 3.37
C PHE A 256 -3.17 17.13 4.26
N TYR A 257 -3.30 17.53 5.54
CA TYR A 257 -4.21 16.90 6.48
C TYR A 257 -5.65 16.87 5.94
N ASN A 258 -6.16 18.01 5.46
CA ASN A 258 -7.51 18.08 4.92
C ASN A 258 -7.75 17.13 3.73
N LYS A 259 -6.74 16.93 2.89
CA LYS A 259 -6.82 16.04 1.74
C LYS A 259 -6.69 14.56 2.11
N VAL A 260 -5.82 14.22 3.08
CA VAL A 260 -5.45 12.84 3.37
C VAL A 260 -6.21 12.23 4.55
N ARG A 261 -6.81 13.02 5.44
CA ARG A 261 -7.35 12.55 6.73
C ARG A 261 -8.32 11.37 6.62
N HIS A 262 -9.26 11.44 5.69
CA HIS A 262 -10.23 10.35 5.49
C HIS A 262 -9.56 9.08 4.97
N HIS A 263 -8.69 9.22 3.96
CA HIS A 263 -7.94 8.09 3.45
C HIS A 263 -7.01 7.48 4.51
N LEU A 264 -6.30 8.33 5.25
CA LEU A 264 -5.39 7.87 6.30
C LEU A 264 -6.12 7.08 7.37
N LEU A 265 -7.34 7.50 7.73
CA LEU A 265 -8.18 6.76 8.67
C LEU A 265 -8.55 5.38 8.13
N PHE A 266 -9.04 5.32 6.87
CA PHE A 266 -9.37 4.03 6.24
C PHE A 266 -8.14 3.15 6.06
N LEU A 267 -7.01 3.72 5.67
CA LEU A 267 -5.75 3.02 5.56
C LEU A 267 -5.34 2.41 6.91
N ILE A 268 -5.38 3.18 7.99
CA ILE A 268 -5.04 2.71 9.33
C ILE A 268 -5.96 1.56 9.74
N ASN A 269 -7.28 1.73 9.64
CA ASN A 269 -8.24 0.68 9.97
C ASN A 269 -8.00 -0.58 9.14
N ARG A 270 -7.78 -0.43 7.84
CA ARG A 270 -7.47 -1.55 6.95
C ARG A 270 -6.19 -2.28 7.34
N LEU A 271 -5.13 -1.55 7.68
CA LEU A 271 -3.87 -2.14 8.12
C LEU A 271 -4.00 -2.86 9.47
N ILE A 272 -4.79 -2.31 10.41
CA ILE A 272 -5.09 -2.96 11.70
C ILE A 272 -5.73 -4.33 11.47
N PHE A 273 -6.77 -4.37 10.63
CA PHE A 273 -7.55 -5.59 10.37
C PHE A 273 -7.01 -6.44 9.23
N ARG A 274 -5.84 -6.09 8.65
CA ARG A 274 -5.19 -6.85 7.57
C ARG A 274 -6.09 -7.08 6.34
N ILE A 275 -6.98 -6.13 6.05
CA ILE A 275 -7.93 -6.26 4.93
C ILE A 275 -7.14 -6.19 3.61
N PRO A 276 -7.24 -7.20 2.74
CA PRO A 276 -6.56 -7.20 1.45
C PRO A 276 -7.11 -6.11 0.53
N VAL A 277 -6.27 -5.60 -0.34
CA VAL A 277 -6.62 -4.58 -1.33
C VAL A 277 -6.23 -5.07 -2.72
N ASN A 278 -7.11 -4.86 -3.67
CA ASN A 278 -6.84 -5.13 -5.06
C ASN A 278 -5.93 -4.07 -5.64
N ASP A 279 -4.92 -4.49 -6.38
CA ASP A 279 -4.08 -3.58 -7.14
C ASP A 279 -4.79 -3.13 -8.41
N ILE A 280 -5.28 -1.89 -8.40
CA ILE A 280 -5.91 -1.30 -9.60
C ILE A 280 -4.92 -0.45 -10.40
N PHE A 281 -3.75 -0.17 -9.85
CA PHE A 281 -2.78 0.71 -10.48
C PHE A 281 -1.67 -0.03 -11.23
N SER A 282 -1.50 -1.34 -11.01
CA SER A 282 -0.53 -2.20 -11.73
C SER A 282 0.82 -1.50 -11.95
N ASP A 283 1.46 -0.99 -10.91
CA ASP A 283 2.71 -0.22 -10.93
C ASP A 283 2.66 1.14 -11.66
N GLN A 284 1.54 1.53 -12.25
CA GLN A 284 1.44 2.79 -13.01
C GLN A 284 1.73 4.03 -12.15
N ILE A 285 1.34 4.01 -10.88
CA ILE A 285 1.60 5.12 -9.95
C ILE A 285 3.11 5.29 -9.75
N LYS A 286 3.83 4.19 -9.53
CA LYS A 286 5.29 4.21 -9.36
C LYS A 286 6.01 4.76 -10.58
N ILE A 287 5.55 4.38 -11.79
CA ILE A 287 6.15 4.81 -13.06
C ILE A 287 5.83 6.28 -13.36
N ARG A 288 4.59 6.73 -13.14
CA ARG A 288 4.14 8.07 -13.56
C ARG A 288 4.35 9.17 -12.52
N PHE A 289 4.39 8.80 -11.25
CA PHE A 289 4.56 9.72 -10.12
C PHE A 289 5.65 9.21 -9.16
N PRO A 290 6.87 9.00 -9.66
CA PRO A 290 7.92 8.34 -8.88
C PRO A 290 8.28 9.11 -7.62
N LEU A 291 8.32 10.44 -7.66
CA LEU A 291 8.52 11.25 -6.45
C LEU A 291 7.38 11.07 -5.45
N ALA A 292 6.11 11.14 -5.89
CA ALA A 292 4.97 10.94 -5.01
C ALA A 292 4.97 9.54 -4.36
N PHE A 293 5.40 8.53 -5.10
CA PHE A 293 5.56 7.17 -4.60
C PHE A 293 6.63 7.09 -3.50
N GLU A 294 7.79 7.75 -3.67
CA GLU A 294 8.83 7.79 -2.64
C GLU A 294 8.39 8.57 -1.38
N LEU A 295 7.61 9.66 -1.53
CA LEU A 295 7.02 10.36 -0.38
C LEU A 295 6.03 9.47 0.39
N ALA A 296 5.21 8.71 -0.34
CA ALA A 296 4.29 7.74 0.26
C ALA A 296 5.02 6.60 0.97
N LYS A 297 6.13 6.12 0.42
CA LYS A 297 6.99 5.09 1.02
C LYS A 297 7.60 5.55 2.35
N ILE A 298 8.08 6.80 2.43
CA ILE A 298 8.53 7.40 3.68
C ILE A 298 7.38 7.48 4.68
N SER A 299 6.22 7.97 4.24
CA SER A 299 5.03 8.08 5.09
C SER A 299 4.57 6.72 5.62
N MET A 300 4.60 5.67 4.80
CA MET A 300 4.32 4.29 5.23
C MET A 300 5.37 3.80 6.24
N SER A 301 6.65 4.18 6.08
CA SER A 301 7.69 3.81 7.05
C SER A 301 7.47 4.43 8.44
N VAL A 302 6.81 5.59 8.53
CA VAL A 302 6.38 6.20 9.80
C VAL A 302 5.31 5.34 10.45
N LEU A 303 4.29 4.91 9.69
CA LEU A 303 3.24 4.01 10.21
C LEU A 303 3.85 2.70 10.71
N GLN A 304 4.78 2.13 9.97
CA GLN A 304 5.45 0.89 10.35
C GLN A 304 6.30 1.03 11.60
N LYS A 305 7.18 2.03 11.66
CA LYS A 305 8.16 2.18 12.74
C LYS A 305 7.55 2.64 14.05
N GLN A 306 6.59 3.55 14.01
CA GLN A 306 6.03 4.17 15.21
C GLN A 306 4.72 3.51 15.67
N TYR A 307 3.96 2.95 14.75
CA TYR A 307 2.63 2.39 15.03
C TYR A 307 2.52 0.90 14.74
N HIS A 308 3.61 0.26 14.29
CA HIS A 308 3.69 -1.17 13.96
C HIS A 308 2.65 -1.61 12.90
N LEU A 309 2.22 -0.68 12.05
CA LEU A 309 1.29 -0.94 10.96
C LEU A 309 2.06 -1.28 9.67
N MET A 310 1.92 -2.53 9.24
CA MET A 310 2.62 -3.04 8.05
C MET A 310 1.76 -2.83 6.82
N GLY A 311 2.18 -1.94 5.92
CA GLY A 311 1.55 -1.74 4.62
C GLY A 311 2.28 -2.50 3.50
N THR A 312 1.54 -2.76 2.41
CA THR A 312 2.04 -3.36 1.18
C THR A 312 2.46 -2.28 0.17
N GLU A 313 3.07 -2.67 -0.94
CA GLU A 313 3.39 -1.76 -2.05
C GLU A 313 2.11 -1.14 -2.67
N ILE A 314 1.01 -1.90 -2.63
CA ILE A 314 -0.31 -1.42 -3.05
C ILE A 314 -0.79 -0.27 -2.14
N ASP A 315 -0.64 -0.40 -0.83
CA ASP A 315 -1.00 0.65 0.13
C ASP A 315 -0.17 1.92 -0.08
N ILE A 316 1.11 1.75 -0.43
CA ILE A 316 1.99 2.87 -0.79
C ILE A 316 1.48 3.56 -2.07
N SER A 317 1.09 2.80 -3.10
CA SER A 317 0.55 3.34 -4.34
C SER A 317 -0.70 4.19 -4.09
N TYR A 318 -1.60 3.73 -3.21
CA TYR A 318 -2.79 4.51 -2.85
C TYR A 318 -2.46 5.80 -2.10
N LEU A 319 -1.53 5.76 -1.18
CA LEU A 319 -1.08 6.96 -0.47
C LEU A 319 -0.35 7.93 -1.43
N ALA A 320 0.37 7.39 -2.42
CA ALA A 320 1.08 8.18 -3.43
C ALA A 320 0.13 9.01 -4.30
N VAL A 321 -1.10 8.57 -4.54
CA VAL A 321 -2.12 9.37 -5.24
C VAL A 321 -2.33 10.72 -4.56
N TYR A 322 -2.40 10.76 -3.23
CA TYR A 322 -2.58 12.01 -2.49
C TYR A 322 -1.37 12.92 -2.57
N PHE A 323 -0.17 12.35 -2.53
CA PHE A 323 1.06 13.13 -2.75
C PHE A 323 1.13 13.66 -4.17
N ALA A 324 0.75 12.88 -5.19
CA ALA A 324 0.70 13.33 -6.57
C ALA A 324 -0.25 14.53 -6.73
N LEU A 325 -1.45 14.45 -6.16
CA LEU A 325 -2.43 15.56 -6.16
C LEU A 325 -1.89 16.83 -5.51
N ILE A 326 -1.10 16.70 -4.44
CA ILE A 326 -0.54 17.86 -3.72
C ILE A 326 0.64 18.45 -4.49
N LEU A 327 1.50 17.60 -5.06
CA LEU A 327 2.63 18.05 -5.87
C LEU A 327 2.15 18.72 -7.16
N ASP A 328 1.04 18.26 -7.73
CA ASP A 328 0.46 18.84 -8.95
C ASP A 328 -0.22 20.18 -8.66
N ASP A 329 -0.92 20.33 -7.54
CA ASP A 329 -1.43 21.64 -7.08
C ASP A 329 -0.29 22.67 -6.96
N ARG A 330 0.92 22.28 -6.56
CA ARG A 330 2.08 23.15 -6.53
C ARG A 330 2.56 23.52 -7.94
N LYS A 331 2.51 22.60 -8.91
CA LYS A 331 2.81 22.89 -10.31
C LYS A 331 1.79 23.86 -10.93
N VAL A 332 0.51 23.75 -10.52
CA VAL A 332 -0.61 24.59 -11.00
C VAL A 332 -0.72 25.92 -10.23
N TYR A 333 -0.22 26.00 -8.99
CA TYR A 333 -0.24 27.26 -8.21
C TYR A 333 0.47 28.42 -8.93
N TYR A 334 1.35 28.10 -9.88
CA TYR A 334 1.93 29.10 -10.79
C TYR A 334 1.03 29.45 -11.99
N LYS A 335 -0.14 28.81 -12.17
CA LYS A 335 -1.04 29.07 -13.31
C LYS A 335 -2.47 29.51 -12.99
N SER A 336 -3.06 29.16 -11.85
CA SER A 336 -4.38 29.73 -11.46
C SER A 336 -4.81 29.32 -10.04
N LYS A 337 -5.44 30.25 -9.35
CA LYS A 337 -6.24 30.01 -8.13
C LYS A 337 -7.49 29.22 -8.52
N ASN A 338 -7.79 28.18 -7.75
CA ASN A 338 -9.00 27.35 -7.70
C ASN A 338 -8.99 26.07 -8.54
N SER A 339 -8.77 24.94 -7.87
CA SER A 339 -9.56 23.72 -8.13
C SER A 339 -9.40 22.74 -6.96
N ASP A 340 -10.50 22.44 -6.30
CA ASP A 340 -10.64 21.25 -5.48
C ASP A 340 -10.42 20.03 -6.38
N GLY A 341 -9.58 19.10 -5.95
CA GLY A 341 -9.10 18.00 -6.81
C GLY A 341 -10.20 17.01 -7.22
N ASN A 342 -11.03 17.39 -8.18
CA ASN A 342 -11.96 16.50 -8.84
C ASN A 342 -11.18 15.43 -9.61
N ILE A 343 -11.71 14.22 -9.65
CA ILE A 343 -11.16 13.11 -10.42
C ILE A 343 -12.06 12.88 -11.63
N ALA A 344 -11.47 12.67 -12.81
CA ALA A 344 -12.21 12.22 -13.97
C ALA A 344 -11.85 10.77 -14.31
N VAL A 345 -12.83 10.00 -14.70
CA VAL A 345 -12.67 8.68 -15.32
C VAL A 345 -13.10 8.78 -16.76
N VAL A 346 -12.19 8.48 -17.67
CA VAL A 346 -12.43 8.48 -19.11
C VAL A 346 -12.56 7.05 -19.61
N THR A 347 -13.73 6.70 -20.10
CA THR A 347 -13.99 5.36 -20.65
C THR A 347 -15.02 5.42 -21.76
N ASN A 348 -14.80 4.61 -22.80
CA ASN A 348 -15.79 4.36 -23.85
C ASN A 348 -16.58 3.06 -23.60
N ASN A 349 -16.21 2.29 -22.58
CA ASN A 349 -16.75 0.94 -22.33
C ASN A 349 -18.11 0.92 -21.61
N GLY A 350 -18.83 2.04 -21.60
CA GLY A 350 -20.17 2.11 -21.07
C GLY A 350 -20.25 2.32 -19.55
N ARG A 351 -21.49 2.59 -19.09
CA ARG A 351 -21.76 3.02 -17.71
C ARG A 351 -21.41 1.98 -16.66
N GLY A 352 -21.49 0.69 -17.00
CA GLY A 352 -21.14 -0.41 -16.08
C GLY A 352 -19.65 -0.43 -15.72
N THR A 353 -18.77 -0.28 -16.71
CA THR A 353 -17.31 -0.20 -16.49
C THR A 353 -16.94 1.03 -15.66
N PHE A 354 -17.58 2.18 -15.96
CA PHE A 354 -17.41 3.38 -15.15
C PHE A 354 -17.81 3.16 -13.69
N GLU A 355 -18.99 2.60 -13.44
CA GLU A 355 -19.45 2.37 -12.06
C GLU A 355 -18.54 1.39 -11.31
N LEU A 356 -17.99 0.39 -12.00
CA LEU A 356 -16.99 -0.51 -11.42
C LEU A 356 -15.71 0.24 -11.04
N ILE A 357 -15.16 1.01 -11.97
CA ILE A 357 -13.95 1.82 -11.73
C ILE A 357 -14.24 2.88 -10.67
N ARG A 358 -15.37 3.56 -10.74
CA ARG A 358 -15.81 4.55 -9.75
C ARG A 358 -15.87 3.92 -8.36
N LYS A 359 -16.51 2.75 -8.23
CA LYS A 359 -16.61 2.01 -6.98
C LYS A 359 -15.23 1.64 -6.45
N GLN A 360 -14.35 1.13 -7.29
CA GLN A 360 -12.97 0.79 -6.92
C GLN A 360 -12.17 2.05 -6.50
N LEU A 361 -12.24 3.13 -7.27
CA LEU A 361 -11.63 4.41 -6.89
C LEU A 361 -12.24 4.96 -5.61
N GLN A 362 -13.54 4.82 -5.43
CA GLN A 362 -14.24 5.21 -4.20
C GLN A 362 -13.80 4.39 -2.99
N GLU A 363 -13.57 3.12 -3.14
CA GLU A 363 -13.02 2.25 -2.08
C GLU A 363 -11.60 2.66 -1.68
N ILE A 364 -10.87 3.31 -2.57
CA ILE A 364 -9.47 3.66 -2.42
C ILE A 364 -9.27 5.07 -1.90
N VAL A 365 -9.92 6.04 -2.53
CA VAL A 365 -9.65 7.46 -2.34
C VAL A 365 -10.49 8.07 -1.20
N GLY A 366 -11.44 7.31 -0.61
CA GLY A 366 -12.26 7.74 0.54
C GLY A 366 -12.92 9.10 0.28
N LEU A 367 -14.13 9.12 -0.25
CA LEU A 367 -14.61 10.21 -1.07
C LEU A 367 -15.37 11.33 -0.38
N ASN A 368 -14.78 12.51 -0.54
CA ASN A 368 -15.54 13.71 -0.93
C ASN A 368 -15.09 14.26 -2.31
N SER A 369 -14.35 13.48 -3.09
CA SER A 369 -13.96 13.87 -4.45
C SER A 369 -15.08 13.49 -5.41
N ASN A 370 -15.60 14.47 -6.15
CA ASN A 370 -16.48 14.18 -7.27
C ASN A 370 -15.70 13.39 -8.31
N ILE A 371 -16.17 12.20 -8.66
CA ILE A 371 -15.63 11.42 -9.77
C ILE A 371 -16.58 11.59 -10.95
N ASP A 372 -16.11 12.31 -11.95
CA ASP A 372 -16.84 12.56 -13.16
C ASP A 372 -16.56 11.49 -14.21
N LEU A 373 -17.61 11.02 -14.89
CA LEU A 373 -17.48 10.22 -16.09
C LEU A 373 -17.31 11.15 -17.29
N LEU A 374 -16.27 10.89 -18.07
CA LEU A 374 -16.04 11.56 -19.36
C LEU A 374 -15.84 10.50 -20.44
N THR A 375 -16.35 10.80 -21.62
CA THR A 375 -15.95 10.11 -22.86
C THR A 375 -14.67 10.73 -23.40
N VAL A 376 -13.95 10.02 -24.27
CA VAL A 376 -12.76 10.58 -24.95
C VAL A 376 -13.11 11.84 -25.73
N SER A 377 -14.30 11.92 -26.29
CA SER A 377 -14.78 13.09 -27.02
C SER A 377 -15.03 14.28 -26.10
N GLU A 378 -15.62 14.06 -24.94
CA GLU A 378 -15.86 15.11 -23.94
C GLU A 378 -14.56 15.62 -23.34
N LEU A 379 -13.57 14.74 -23.14
CA LEU A 379 -12.24 15.15 -22.65
C LEU A 379 -11.55 16.14 -23.59
N LYS A 380 -11.77 16.04 -24.90
CA LYS A 380 -11.19 16.96 -25.89
C LYS A 380 -11.81 18.35 -25.87
N ILE A 381 -13.06 18.45 -25.48
CA ILE A 381 -13.86 19.69 -25.54
C ILE A 381 -13.95 20.37 -24.17
N LYS A 382 -14.03 19.60 -23.10
CA LYS A 382 -14.22 20.10 -21.73
C LYS A 382 -12.93 20.76 -21.21
N ASP A 383 -13.11 21.83 -20.44
CA ASP A 383 -12.01 22.37 -19.66
C ASP A 383 -11.64 21.39 -18.56
N VAL A 384 -10.46 20.81 -18.68
CA VAL A 384 -9.95 19.76 -17.77
C VAL A 384 -9.03 20.32 -16.68
N SER A 385 -8.86 21.65 -16.63
CA SER A 385 -8.05 22.33 -15.62
C SER A 385 -8.56 22.14 -14.19
N ASN A 386 -9.83 21.74 -14.04
CA ASN A 386 -10.50 21.48 -12.76
C ASN A 386 -10.25 20.06 -12.20
N TYR A 387 -9.59 19.17 -12.96
CA TYR A 387 -9.27 17.82 -12.51
C TYR A 387 -7.82 17.74 -12.06
N GLY A 388 -7.61 17.30 -10.83
CA GLY A 388 -6.27 17.02 -10.30
C GLY A 388 -5.70 15.73 -10.89
N MET A 389 -6.56 14.79 -11.31
CA MET A 389 -6.14 13.50 -11.86
C MET A 389 -7.20 12.93 -12.79
N ILE A 390 -6.75 12.30 -13.89
CA ILE A 390 -7.62 11.65 -14.87
C ILE A 390 -7.23 10.18 -14.98
N PHE A 391 -8.18 9.30 -14.73
CA PHE A 391 -8.03 7.86 -14.97
C PHE A 391 -8.67 7.50 -16.30
N SER A 392 -8.03 6.68 -17.11
CA SER A 392 -8.56 6.32 -18.42
C SER A 392 -8.41 4.84 -18.71
N THR A 393 -9.48 4.21 -19.20
CA THR A 393 -9.41 2.87 -19.80
C THR A 393 -8.94 2.93 -21.26
N GLU A 394 -8.91 4.14 -21.84
CA GLU A 394 -8.57 4.35 -23.23
C GLU A 394 -7.15 4.92 -23.38
N ASN A 395 -6.55 4.70 -24.55
CA ASN A 395 -5.29 5.35 -24.90
C ASN A 395 -5.57 6.81 -25.28
N ILE A 396 -5.25 7.73 -24.38
CA ILE A 396 -5.40 9.15 -24.62
C ILE A 396 -4.01 9.74 -24.86
N ILE A 397 -3.80 10.27 -26.05
CA ILE A 397 -2.67 11.14 -26.34
C ILE A 397 -3.15 12.56 -26.06
N SER A 398 -2.63 13.17 -25.02
CA SER A 398 -2.97 14.56 -24.66
C SER A 398 -1.74 15.44 -24.82
N ASP A 399 -1.87 16.47 -25.64
CA ASP A 399 -0.89 17.57 -25.73
C ASP A 399 -0.95 18.50 -24.50
N ARG A 400 -1.87 18.23 -23.59
CA ARG A 400 -2.07 18.97 -22.35
C ARG A 400 -1.31 18.27 -21.22
N HIS A 401 -0.59 19.01 -20.41
CA HIS A 401 0.20 18.51 -19.27
C HIS A 401 -0.66 18.00 -18.09
N LEU A 402 -1.68 17.20 -18.39
CA LEU A 402 -2.54 16.60 -17.38
C LEU A 402 -2.07 15.18 -17.04
N PRO A 403 -2.01 14.81 -15.77
CA PRO A 403 -1.64 13.47 -15.39
C PRO A 403 -2.78 12.49 -15.72
N ILE A 404 -2.67 11.83 -16.86
CA ILE A 404 -3.60 10.77 -17.26
C ILE A 404 -3.01 9.43 -16.83
N ILE A 405 -3.68 8.74 -15.92
CA ILE A 405 -3.33 7.39 -15.50
C ILE A 405 -4.19 6.42 -16.27
N LYS A 406 -3.55 5.51 -16.99
CA LYS A 406 -4.30 4.45 -17.63
C LYS A 406 -4.62 3.35 -16.61
N ILE A 407 -5.89 2.96 -16.57
CA ILE A 407 -6.40 1.86 -15.78
C ILE A 407 -6.75 0.73 -16.74
N ASP A 408 -6.25 -0.48 -16.49
CA ASP A 408 -6.67 -1.65 -17.23
C ASP A 408 -7.95 -2.20 -16.57
N GLY A 409 -9.09 -1.74 -17.09
CA GLY A 409 -10.38 -2.36 -16.80
C GLY A 409 -10.47 -3.68 -17.52
N ILE A 410 -10.39 -4.82 -16.82
CA ILE A 410 -10.54 -6.19 -17.36
C ILE A 410 -9.75 -6.45 -18.67
N ILE A 411 -8.53 -6.63 -18.55
CA ILE A 411 -7.39 -7.44 -18.96
C ILE A 411 -7.38 -7.98 -20.40
N ASP A 412 -6.34 -7.50 -21.12
CA ASP A 412 -5.65 -8.30 -22.12
C ASP A 412 -4.12 -8.10 -21.97
N GLN A 413 -3.37 -9.19 -21.73
CA GLN A 413 -1.92 -9.17 -21.50
C GLN A 413 -1.10 -8.72 -22.73
N ASP A 414 -1.63 -8.85 -23.94
CA ASP A 414 -0.94 -8.47 -25.16
C ASP A 414 -0.89 -6.94 -25.35
N SER A 415 -1.87 -6.21 -24.81
CA SER A 415 -1.90 -4.74 -24.87
C SER A 415 -0.83 -4.09 -23.98
N ILE A 416 -0.43 -4.74 -22.89
CA ILE A 416 0.62 -4.25 -21.98
C ILE A 416 2.00 -4.29 -22.67
N THR A 417 2.30 -5.36 -23.40
CA THR A 417 3.58 -5.52 -24.09
C THR A 417 3.77 -4.52 -25.24
N GLN A 418 2.68 -4.18 -25.91
CA GLN A 418 2.72 -3.20 -27.00
C GLN A 418 2.88 -1.77 -26.49
N LYS A 419 2.27 -1.44 -25.34
CA LYS A 419 2.40 -0.12 -24.69
C LYS A 419 3.76 0.11 -24.04
N LEU A 420 4.37 -0.92 -23.48
CA LEU A 420 5.75 -0.85 -23.01
C LEU A 420 6.71 -0.51 -24.17
N LYS A 421 6.41 -0.95 -25.40
CA LYS A 421 7.19 -0.59 -26.59
C LYS A 421 6.98 0.86 -27.05
N GLU A 422 5.80 1.44 -26.87
CA GLU A 422 5.51 2.85 -27.21
C GLU A 422 6.05 3.83 -26.16
N LEU A 423 6.02 3.47 -24.89
CA LEU A 423 6.69 4.20 -23.81
C LEU A 423 8.22 4.21 -24.01
N LYS A 424 8.81 3.16 -24.59
CA LYS A 424 10.23 3.05 -24.90
C LYS A 424 10.75 4.12 -25.85
N LYS A 425 9.94 4.71 -26.71
CA LYS A 425 10.35 5.78 -27.64
C LYS A 425 10.39 7.18 -27.03
N LYS A 426 9.77 7.42 -25.88
CA LYS A 426 9.77 8.74 -25.19
C LYS A 426 10.75 8.85 -24.00
N ASN A 427 11.46 7.78 -23.67
CA ASN A 427 12.15 7.64 -22.39
C ASN A 427 13.54 8.29 -22.26
N LEU A 428 14.01 9.13 -23.19
CA LEU A 428 15.27 9.87 -23.01
C LEU A 428 15.09 11.26 -22.39
N GLU A 429 13.86 11.74 -22.30
CA GLU A 429 13.54 13.08 -21.79
C GLU A 429 14.05 13.30 -20.34
N PRO A 430 13.91 12.37 -19.38
CA PRO A 430 14.45 12.56 -18.05
C PRO A 430 15.96 12.75 -18.02
N ILE A 431 16.71 11.96 -18.80
CA ILE A 431 18.17 12.12 -18.93
C ILE A 431 18.50 13.49 -19.54
N ALA A 432 17.83 13.85 -20.63
CA ALA A 432 18.05 15.14 -21.29
C ALA A 432 17.73 16.33 -20.36
N ASN A 433 16.76 16.20 -19.47
CA ASN A 433 16.39 17.26 -18.54
C ASN A 433 17.43 17.45 -17.43
N ILE A 434 17.94 16.36 -16.82
CA ILE A 434 19.01 16.46 -15.82
C ILE A 434 20.33 16.94 -16.44
N MET A 435 20.60 16.62 -17.73
CA MET A 435 21.77 17.05 -18.45
C MET A 435 21.78 18.57 -18.78
N LYS A 436 20.62 19.23 -18.69
CA LYS A 436 20.50 20.70 -18.87
C LYS A 436 20.79 21.51 -17.60
N LEU A 437 21.09 20.85 -16.48
CA LEU A 437 21.45 21.57 -15.26
C LEU A 437 22.74 22.33 -15.45
N GLU A 438 22.77 23.62 -15.08
CA GLU A 438 23.91 24.52 -15.25
C GLU A 438 25.21 24.00 -14.65
N ASN A 439 25.10 23.33 -13.50
CA ASN A 439 26.23 22.80 -12.73
C ASN A 439 26.26 21.28 -12.76
N LEU A 440 26.35 20.71 -13.96
CA LEU A 440 26.45 19.26 -14.14
C LEU A 440 27.93 18.85 -14.24
N LYS A 441 28.27 17.76 -13.54
CA LYS A 441 29.58 17.10 -13.64
C LYS A 441 29.42 15.62 -13.86
N ILE A 442 30.32 15.03 -14.67
CA ILE A 442 30.37 13.57 -14.86
C ILE A 442 31.73 13.08 -14.39
N LEU A 443 31.73 12.06 -13.54
CA LEU A 443 32.93 11.42 -12.99
C LEU A 443 32.88 9.93 -13.21
N TYR A 444 34.03 9.36 -13.62
CA TYR A 444 34.21 7.92 -13.66
C TYR A 444 34.76 7.46 -12.32
N LEU A 445 34.12 6.48 -11.71
CA LEU A 445 34.39 5.96 -10.37
C LEU A 445 34.79 4.49 -10.45
N ASP A 446 35.54 4.04 -9.43
CA ASP A 446 36.04 2.67 -9.36
C ASP A 446 35.01 1.73 -8.71
N GLY A 447 34.57 0.71 -9.45
CA GLY A 447 33.67 -0.34 -8.95
C GLY A 447 34.27 -1.29 -7.93
N SER A 448 35.61 -1.27 -7.75
CA SER A 448 36.29 -2.08 -6.75
C SER A 448 36.21 -1.51 -5.33
N VAL A 449 35.91 -0.20 -5.18
CA VAL A 449 35.80 0.46 -3.88
C VAL A 449 34.35 0.58 -3.43
N SER A 450 34.17 0.82 -2.12
CA SER A 450 32.84 0.88 -1.53
C SER A 450 32.04 2.11 -2.01
N TYR A 451 30.73 2.05 -1.85
CA TYR A 451 29.85 3.20 -2.09
C TYR A 451 30.31 4.48 -1.37
N ARG A 452 30.65 4.35 -0.08
CA ARG A 452 31.07 5.49 0.74
C ARG A 452 32.42 6.07 0.28
N ASP A 453 33.33 5.22 -0.14
CA ASP A 453 34.62 5.68 -0.68
C ASP A 453 34.44 6.40 -2.01
N ASN A 454 33.55 5.90 -2.87
CA ASN A 454 33.21 6.60 -4.10
C ASN A 454 32.56 7.98 -3.85
N VAL A 455 31.67 8.09 -2.86
CA VAL A 455 31.12 9.40 -2.45
C VAL A 455 32.22 10.29 -1.87
N LYS A 456 33.17 9.74 -1.12
CA LYS A 456 34.32 10.49 -0.62
C LYS A 456 35.19 11.04 -1.76
N ILE A 457 35.40 10.26 -2.82
CA ILE A 457 36.12 10.73 -4.02
C ILE A 457 35.37 11.92 -4.66
N ILE A 458 34.04 11.80 -4.83
CA ILE A 458 33.22 12.90 -5.39
C ILE A 458 33.36 14.15 -4.53
N THR A 459 33.14 14.04 -3.23
CA THR A 459 33.17 15.19 -2.31
C THR A 459 34.55 15.81 -2.21
N SER A 460 35.63 15.01 -2.16
CA SER A 460 37.01 15.54 -2.14
C SER A 460 37.30 16.37 -3.40
N LYS A 461 36.92 15.88 -4.59
CA LYS A 461 37.10 16.61 -5.82
C LYS A 461 36.33 17.94 -5.85
N LEU A 462 35.11 17.96 -5.33
CA LEU A 462 34.31 19.19 -5.24
C LEU A 462 34.87 20.18 -4.20
N ILE A 463 35.52 19.69 -3.12
CA ILE A 463 36.18 20.50 -2.10
C ILE A 463 37.46 21.10 -2.68
N ASP A 464 38.28 20.31 -3.39
CA ASP A 464 39.53 20.77 -4.03
C ASP A 464 39.27 21.87 -5.09
N GLU A 465 38.11 21.82 -5.74
CA GLU A 465 37.66 22.88 -6.67
C GLU A 465 37.03 24.09 -5.94
N GLU A 466 37.07 24.13 -4.60
CA GLU A 466 36.45 25.15 -3.73
C GLU A 466 34.95 25.36 -3.98
N TYR A 467 34.29 24.38 -4.58
CA TYR A 467 32.90 24.48 -5.02
C TYR A 467 31.91 24.25 -3.87
N VAL A 468 32.27 23.44 -2.86
CA VAL A 468 31.41 23.05 -1.74
C VAL A 468 32.06 23.31 -0.39
N SER A 469 31.28 23.18 0.68
CA SER A 469 31.76 23.27 2.05
C SER A 469 32.67 22.08 2.40
N SER A 470 33.69 22.31 3.23
CA SER A 470 34.67 21.28 3.61
C SER A 470 34.07 20.13 4.45
N ASP A 471 32.90 20.33 5.05
CA ASP A 471 32.21 19.37 5.88
C ASP A 471 31.15 18.52 5.14
N ILE A 472 31.02 18.71 3.80
CA ILE A 472 29.98 18.05 2.99
C ILE A 472 29.98 16.52 3.11
N TYR A 473 31.17 15.89 3.22
CA TYR A 473 31.26 14.44 3.42
C TYR A 473 30.73 14.02 4.80
N SER A 474 30.99 14.80 5.85
CA SER A 474 30.44 14.54 7.19
C SER A 474 28.91 14.66 7.23
N ILE A 475 28.36 15.62 6.47
CA ILE A 475 26.90 15.77 6.30
C ILE A 475 26.33 14.54 5.59
N PHE A 476 27.01 14.06 4.55
CA PHE A 476 26.63 12.82 3.86
C PHE A 476 26.62 11.63 4.82
N GLU A 477 27.70 11.39 5.56
CA GLU A 477 27.78 10.23 6.48
C GLU A 477 26.66 10.23 7.51
N LYS A 478 26.35 11.38 8.12
CA LYS A 478 25.25 11.50 9.07
C LYS A 478 23.91 11.13 8.44
N LYS A 479 23.64 11.63 7.23
CA LYS A 479 22.38 11.38 6.54
C LYS A 479 22.26 9.93 6.06
N ASP A 480 23.32 9.35 5.52
CA ASP A 480 23.36 7.95 5.04
C ASP A 480 23.21 6.94 6.20
N ASN A 481 23.78 7.25 7.39
CA ASN A 481 23.61 6.43 8.59
C ASN A 481 22.16 6.42 9.10
N LEU A 482 21.41 7.50 8.93
CA LEU A 482 19.99 7.55 9.31
C LEU A 482 19.10 6.78 8.32
N SER A 483 19.43 6.83 7.04
CA SER A 483 18.67 6.14 6.01
C SER A 483 19.51 5.99 4.74
N SER A 484 19.72 4.76 4.29
CA SER A 484 20.46 4.46 3.07
C SER A 484 19.91 5.25 1.88
N MET A 485 20.83 5.81 1.10
CA MET A 485 20.51 6.53 -0.13
C MET A 485 20.77 5.69 -1.39
N ILE A 486 20.86 4.37 -1.24
CA ILE A 486 20.94 3.41 -2.35
C ILE A 486 19.52 2.95 -2.68
N TYR A 487 19.17 3.06 -3.94
CA TYR A 487 17.86 2.75 -4.50
C TYR A 487 17.92 1.53 -5.43
N GLU A 488 16.81 1.28 -6.11
CA GLU A 488 16.68 0.19 -7.07
C GLU A 488 17.63 0.37 -8.29
N ASN A 489 17.77 -0.68 -9.07
CA ASN A 489 18.55 -0.72 -10.31
C ASN A 489 20.04 -0.34 -10.18
N GLY A 490 20.59 -0.35 -8.95
CA GLY A 490 21.98 -0.04 -8.67
C GLY A 490 22.31 1.45 -8.74
N VAL A 491 21.34 2.31 -8.41
CA VAL A 491 21.53 3.76 -8.34
C VAL A 491 21.61 4.21 -6.89
N ALA A 492 22.67 4.95 -6.55
CA ALA A 492 22.70 5.71 -5.31
C ALA A 492 22.35 7.18 -5.60
N PHE A 493 21.54 7.78 -4.72
CA PHE A 493 21.10 9.16 -4.85
C PHE A 493 21.35 9.97 -3.56
N PRO A 494 22.60 10.28 -3.21
CA PRO A 494 22.89 11.24 -2.18
C PRO A 494 22.46 12.64 -2.61
N HIS A 495 21.66 13.31 -1.76
CA HIS A 495 21.17 14.67 -1.97
C HIS A 495 21.33 15.46 -0.67
N LEU A 496 22.09 16.54 -0.72
CA LEU A 496 22.58 17.26 0.46
C LEU A 496 22.41 18.76 0.30
N ILE A 497 22.23 19.45 1.43
CA ILE A 497 22.28 20.91 1.47
C ILE A 497 23.74 21.35 1.59
N ASP A 498 24.13 22.35 0.81
CA ASP A 498 25.40 23.03 0.95
C ASP A 498 25.24 24.55 0.97
N LYS A 499 25.88 25.20 1.94
CA LYS A 499 25.76 26.65 2.19
C LYS A 499 26.52 27.51 1.18
N LYS A 500 27.49 26.92 0.47
CA LYS A 500 28.33 27.62 -0.49
C LYS A 500 27.67 27.81 -1.85
N ILE A 501 26.71 26.94 -2.20
CA ILE A 501 26.07 26.96 -3.52
C ILE A 501 24.80 27.80 -3.52
N ASN A 502 24.57 28.50 -4.64
CA ASN A 502 23.36 29.28 -4.87
C ASN A 502 22.39 28.61 -5.84
N ASN A 503 22.86 27.65 -6.64
CA ASN A 503 22.09 26.91 -7.63
C ASN A 503 22.30 25.40 -7.43
N PHE A 504 21.37 24.59 -7.92
CA PHE A 504 21.51 23.13 -7.88
C PHE A 504 22.77 22.67 -8.62
N SER A 505 23.44 21.66 -8.08
CA SER A 505 24.56 21.00 -8.73
C SER A 505 24.36 19.49 -8.70
N LEU A 506 24.51 18.84 -9.85
CA LEU A 506 24.43 17.40 -9.99
C LEU A 506 25.76 16.83 -10.46
N THR A 507 26.31 15.91 -9.69
CA THR A 507 27.45 15.11 -10.11
C THR A 507 26.98 13.69 -10.41
N ILE A 508 27.17 13.23 -11.64
CA ILE A 508 26.89 11.87 -12.08
C ILE A 508 28.17 11.06 -11.98
N GLY A 509 28.24 10.17 -11.01
CA GLY A 509 29.33 9.21 -10.84
C GLY A 509 29.02 7.91 -11.55
N ILE A 510 29.71 7.60 -12.65
CA ILE A 510 29.56 6.37 -13.43
C ILE A 510 30.58 5.36 -12.93
N ILE A 511 30.12 4.19 -12.47
CA ILE A 511 30.98 3.17 -11.88
C ILE A 511 31.47 2.20 -12.95
N LYS A 512 32.80 2.08 -13.10
CA LYS A 512 33.47 1.15 -14.02
C LYS A 512 34.59 0.39 -13.26
N PRO A 513 34.80 -0.92 -13.43
CA PRO A 513 33.94 -1.83 -14.20
C PRO A 513 32.56 -1.97 -13.56
N ASN A 514 31.59 -2.28 -14.40
CA ASN A 514 30.20 -2.41 -13.97
C ASN A 514 30.05 -3.53 -12.92
N THR A 515 29.51 -3.21 -11.75
CA THR A 515 29.20 -4.19 -10.71
C THR A 515 27.69 -4.38 -10.64
N ASP A 516 27.23 -5.59 -10.32
CA ASP A 516 25.78 -5.87 -10.20
C ASP A 516 25.11 -5.10 -9.05
N LYS A 517 25.89 -4.54 -8.12
CA LYS A 517 25.38 -3.91 -6.89
C LYS A 517 25.16 -2.41 -7.04
N LEU A 518 26.12 -1.68 -7.61
CA LEU A 518 26.07 -0.22 -7.76
C LEU A 518 26.61 0.17 -9.14
N LYS A 519 25.85 0.97 -9.87
CA LYS A 519 26.13 1.36 -11.26
C LYS A 519 26.38 2.85 -11.41
N ILE A 520 25.57 3.66 -10.73
CA ILE A 520 25.59 5.12 -10.84
C ILE A 520 25.40 5.74 -9.46
N ILE A 521 26.09 6.85 -9.22
CA ILE A 521 25.85 7.75 -8.10
C ILE A 521 25.35 9.08 -8.65
N LEU A 522 24.12 9.47 -8.34
CA LEU A 522 23.55 10.78 -8.64
C LEU A 522 23.70 11.67 -7.40
N PHE A 523 24.78 12.44 -7.32
CA PHE A 523 25.09 13.27 -6.17
C PHE A 523 24.54 14.69 -6.39
N LEU A 524 23.40 15.00 -5.74
CA LEU A 524 22.70 16.29 -5.86
C LEU A 524 23.04 17.20 -4.69
N LEU A 525 23.48 18.40 -4.98
CA LEU A 525 23.66 19.48 -4.03
C LEU A 525 22.54 20.51 -4.17
N ILE A 526 22.03 20.94 -3.03
CA ILE A 526 20.85 21.79 -2.91
C ILE A 526 21.25 23.05 -2.14
N PRO A 527 20.91 24.26 -2.60
CA PRO A 527 21.15 25.50 -1.85
C PRO A 527 20.43 25.49 -0.49
N GLU A 528 21.04 26.06 0.55
CA GLU A 528 20.42 26.17 1.86
C GLU A 528 19.17 27.07 1.84
N ASN A 529 19.24 28.16 1.08
CA ASN A 529 18.14 29.11 0.93
C ASN A 529 17.60 29.02 -0.49
N MET A 530 16.38 28.56 -0.64
CA MET A 530 15.71 28.46 -1.93
C MET A 530 14.57 29.46 -2.01
N ASP A 531 14.43 30.10 -3.17
CA ASP A 531 13.22 30.84 -3.50
C ASP A 531 12.13 29.88 -4.03
N ASN A 532 10.92 30.40 -4.20
CA ASN A 532 9.79 29.62 -4.68
C ASN A 532 10.06 28.95 -6.04
N GLN A 533 10.82 29.60 -6.94
CA GLN A 533 11.15 29.07 -8.27
C GLN A 533 12.11 27.88 -8.14
N GLN A 534 13.08 27.99 -7.25
CA GLN A 534 14.03 26.92 -6.94
C GLN A 534 13.33 25.74 -6.26
N GLU A 535 12.38 25.97 -5.35
CA GLU A 535 11.57 24.88 -4.78
C GLU A 535 10.81 24.10 -5.86
N GLY A 536 10.19 24.80 -6.81
CA GLY A 536 9.53 24.18 -7.96
C GLY A 536 10.49 23.41 -8.88
N ALA A 537 11.72 23.93 -9.07
CA ALA A 537 12.75 23.26 -9.83
C ALA A 537 13.27 22.00 -9.13
N LEU A 538 13.42 22.02 -7.80
CA LEU A 538 13.81 20.86 -7.02
C LEU A 538 12.84 19.70 -7.18
N LEU A 539 11.53 19.98 -7.15
CA LEU A 539 10.51 18.94 -7.36
C LEU A 539 10.63 18.29 -8.75
N LYS A 540 10.94 19.08 -9.79
CA LYS A 540 11.17 18.56 -11.14
C LYS A 540 12.43 17.70 -11.21
N ILE A 541 13.54 18.17 -10.61
CA ILE A 541 14.79 17.41 -10.56
C ILE A 541 14.58 16.06 -9.87
N TYR A 542 13.86 16.03 -8.76
CA TYR A 542 13.52 14.77 -8.07
C TYR A 542 12.67 13.85 -8.94
N ASP A 543 11.65 14.39 -9.60
CA ASP A 543 10.75 13.60 -10.48
C ASP A 543 11.56 12.94 -11.63
N GLU A 544 12.46 13.69 -12.27
CA GLU A 544 13.33 13.16 -13.33
C GLU A 544 14.30 12.10 -12.80
N ILE A 545 14.95 12.37 -11.66
CA ILE A 545 15.89 11.44 -11.05
C ILE A 545 15.19 10.15 -10.62
N PHE A 546 14.02 10.23 -9.96
CA PHE A 546 13.28 9.03 -9.57
C PHE A 546 12.69 8.27 -10.77
N THR A 547 12.38 8.96 -11.87
CA THR A 547 12.03 8.31 -13.13
C THR A 547 13.20 7.48 -13.65
N ILE A 548 14.42 8.04 -13.65
CA ILE A 548 15.64 7.32 -14.06
C ILE A 548 15.89 6.12 -13.12
N ILE A 549 15.81 6.32 -11.81
CA ILE A 549 16.01 5.26 -10.81
C ILE A 549 15.05 4.08 -11.02
N SER A 550 13.79 4.36 -11.36
CA SER A 550 12.75 3.34 -11.53
C SER A 550 12.88 2.54 -12.82
N ASP A 551 13.57 3.08 -13.84
CA ASP A 551 13.70 2.48 -15.16
C ASP A 551 15.12 1.95 -15.42
N LYS A 552 15.25 0.62 -15.44
CA LYS A 552 16.53 -0.06 -15.67
C LYS A 552 17.17 0.31 -17.01
N GLU A 553 16.38 0.59 -18.05
CA GLU A 553 16.90 0.96 -19.36
C GLU A 553 17.49 2.37 -19.35
N LEU A 554 16.84 3.32 -18.63
CA LEU A 554 17.39 4.67 -18.44
C LEU A 554 18.70 4.65 -17.66
N VAL A 555 18.81 3.81 -16.63
CA VAL A 555 20.07 3.63 -15.88
C VAL A 555 21.18 3.14 -16.80
N ILE A 556 20.91 2.14 -17.66
CA ILE A 556 21.90 1.65 -18.61
C ILE A 556 22.32 2.75 -19.60
N LYS A 557 21.36 3.47 -20.17
CA LYS A 557 21.65 4.58 -21.10
C LYS A 557 22.44 5.72 -20.45
N LEU A 558 22.19 5.97 -19.17
CA LEU A 558 22.97 6.98 -18.43
C LEU A 558 24.41 6.51 -18.14
N GLN A 559 24.65 5.20 -18.02
CA GLN A 559 26.02 4.65 -17.91
C GLN A 559 26.82 4.78 -19.20
N ASP A 560 26.15 4.69 -20.35
CA ASP A 560 26.75 4.74 -21.69
C ASP A 560 26.71 6.16 -22.29
N ILE A 561 26.71 7.18 -21.42
CA ILE A 561 26.49 8.60 -21.84
C ILE A 561 27.58 9.12 -22.76
N GLU A 562 28.76 8.49 -22.81
CA GLU A 562 29.84 8.82 -23.76
C GLU A 562 29.41 8.64 -25.21
N ASP A 563 28.43 7.76 -25.49
CA ASP A 563 27.90 7.51 -26.83
C ASP A 563 26.80 8.52 -27.23
N ILE A 564 26.41 9.42 -26.32
CA ILE A 564 25.31 10.37 -26.52
C ILE A 564 25.82 11.80 -26.79
N TYR A 565 27.10 12.10 -26.56
CA TYR A 565 27.81 13.34 -26.85
C TYR A 565 28.99 13.07 -27.77
#